data_d026d3703545c74f7e9653493657f5d2
#
_entry.id   d026d3703545c74f7e9653493657f5d2
#
_cell.length_a   1.000
_cell.length_b   1.000
_cell.length_c   1.000
_cell.angle_alpha   90.00
_cell.angle_beta   90.00
_cell.angle_gamma   90.00
#
_symmetry.space_group_name_H-M   'P 1'
#
loop_
_entity.id
_entity.type
_entity.pdbx_description
1 polymer ?
#
loop_
_entity_poly.entity_id
_entity_poly.type
_entity_poly.pdbx_seq_one_letter_code
_entity_poly.pdbx_strand_id
1 'polypeptide(L)'
;MLALAVVGTAVYLARGGADAEPLPGTPLRELGTRRGIEVGTAVRSDELKRNRAYRQVVAAQFSSVTPENEMKWDAIEPSRGDFQFGAADEIVAKAREAGQKVRGHTLVWYFQLPDWVKQLGPAELRAATREHIRRVMGHYANDVGVWDVVNEPITDSGGLRRSVFERRLGPGYIADAFQTARAADPDAKLYLNEIGAEGINPKSNRLYELVRDLKVQGVPIDGVGFQTHANLAGLPPTFVENMRRFRALGLDVAITEADVGLRLPPTAAKLRKQAEIYAEIVRDCLAVECRSLTFWGFTDGRSWISETQAGMGAATLLDDQLRPKPAFFAVQQALGG
;
A
#
# COMPACT_ATOMS: atom_id res chain seq x y z
N MET A 1 -45.97 22.53 17.44
CA MET A 1 -44.92 23.16 16.58
C MET A 1 -43.84 22.15 16.40
N LEU A 2 -43.82 21.44 15.27
CA LEU A 2 -42.71 20.52 14.89
C LEU A 2 -41.63 21.31 14.19
N ALA A 3 -40.42 21.27 14.73
CA ALA A 3 -39.24 21.81 14.08
C ALA A 3 -38.66 20.76 13.13
N LEU A 4 -38.72 21.00 11.81
CA LEU A 4 -38.02 20.22 10.80
C LEU A 4 -36.52 20.55 10.89
N ALA A 5 -35.70 19.55 11.22
CA ALA A 5 -34.28 19.62 11.04
C ALA A 5 -33.94 19.40 9.55
N VAL A 6 -33.46 20.43 8.88
CA VAL A 6 -32.91 20.33 7.52
C VAL A 6 -31.50 19.74 7.64
N VAL A 7 -31.37 18.47 7.28
CA VAL A 7 -30.05 17.84 7.08
C VAL A 7 -29.53 18.32 5.72
N GLY A 8 -28.57 19.24 5.76
CA GLY A 8 -27.88 19.71 4.56
C GLY A 8 -26.98 18.62 4.01
N THR A 9 -27.43 17.92 2.97
CA THR A 9 -26.61 17.08 2.11
C THR A 9 -25.67 17.99 1.30
N ALA A 10 -24.39 18.02 1.65
CA ALA A 10 -23.38 18.68 0.82
C ALA A 10 -23.28 17.89 -0.50
N VAL A 11 -23.87 18.45 -1.56
CA VAL A 11 -23.72 17.93 -2.91
C VAL A 11 -22.30 18.26 -3.37
N TYR A 12 -21.44 17.25 -3.39
CA TYR A 12 -20.12 17.30 -4.02
C TYR A 12 -20.34 17.40 -5.54
N LEU A 13 -20.37 18.63 -6.05
CA LEU A 13 -20.29 18.86 -7.50
C LEU A 13 -18.91 18.45 -7.98
N ALA A 14 -18.85 17.29 -8.66
CA ALA A 14 -17.68 16.83 -9.36
C ALA A 14 -17.22 17.89 -10.36
N ARG A 15 -16.14 18.63 -10.04
CA ARG A 15 -15.41 19.46 -10.98
C ARG A 15 -14.55 18.55 -11.88
N GLY A 16 -15.18 17.80 -12.76
CA GLY A 16 -14.51 17.11 -13.86
C GLY A 16 -14.09 18.14 -14.90
N GLY A 17 -12.83 18.57 -14.90
CA GLY A 17 -12.34 19.35 -16.03
C GLY A 17 -11.24 20.38 -15.78
N ALA A 18 -10.99 20.82 -14.55
CA ALA A 18 -9.90 21.76 -14.29
C ALA A 18 -8.54 21.02 -14.26
N ASP A 19 -7.51 21.65 -14.82
CA ASP A 19 -6.14 21.20 -14.66
C ASP A 19 -5.66 21.37 -13.21
N ALA A 20 -4.77 20.48 -12.76
CA ALA A 20 -4.07 20.69 -11.50
C ALA A 20 -3.09 21.87 -11.64
N GLU A 21 -3.04 22.73 -10.63
CA GLU A 21 -1.92 23.66 -10.52
C GLU A 21 -0.64 22.88 -10.29
N PRO A 22 0.48 23.22 -10.95
CA PRO A 22 1.76 22.57 -10.70
C PRO A 22 2.15 22.69 -9.22
N LEU A 23 2.50 21.60 -8.58
CA LEU A 23 2.99 21.64 -7.22
C LEU A 23 4.39 22.27 -7.19
N PRO A 24 4.72 23.04 -6.14
CA PRO A 24 5.97 23.77 -6.08
C PRO A 24 7.19 22.86 -5.88
N GLY A 25 8.34 23.29 -6.38
CA GLY A 25 9.61 22.62 -6.21
C GLY A 25 9.83 21.43 -7.16
N THR A 26 10.89 20.66 -6.91
CA THR A 26 11.21 19.47 -7.70
C THR A 26 10.23 18.34 -7.41
N PRO A 27 9.70 17.67 -8.45
CA PRO A 27 8.78 16.53 -8.26
C PRO A 27 9.38 15.41 -7.37
N LEU A 28 8.53 14.79 -6.53
CA LEU A 28 8.96 13.73 -5.61
C LEU A 28 9.59 12.55 -6.36
N ARG A 29 9.08 12.21 -7.55
CA ARG A 29 9.64 11.14 -8.41
C ARG A 29 11.10 11.41 -8.82
N GLU A 30 11.43 12.67 -9.11
CA GLU A 30 12.79 13.06 -9.49
C GLU A 30 13.73 13.06 -8.29
N LEU A 31 13.28 13.58 -7.15
CA LEU A 31 14.04 13.55 -5.89
C LEU A 31 14.32 12.10 -5.47
N GLY A 32 13.32 11.24 -5.51
CA GLY A 32 13.48 9.80 -5.24
C GLY A 32 14.48 9.14 -6.18
N THR A 33 14.40 9.42 -7.48
CA THR A 33 15.36 8.89 -8.48
C THR A 33 16.79 9.29 -8.17
N ARG A 34 17.03 10.55 -7.78
CA ARG A 34 18.38 11.04 -7.36
C ARG A 34 18.91 10.30 -6.12
N ARG A 35 18.00 9.78 -5.27
CA ARG A 35 18.34 9.01 -4.06
C ARG A 35 18.35 7.50 -4.28
N GLY A 36 18.04 7.03 -5.50
CA GLY A 36 18.00 5.60 -5.84
C GLY A 36 16.78 4.85 -5.29
N ILE A 37 15.72 5.56 -4.90
CA ILE A 37 14.47 4.96 -4.40
C ILE A 37 13.27 5.27 -5.31
N GLU A 38 12.30 4.38 -5.35
CA GLU A 38 11.01 4.62 -5.97
C GLU A 38 10.11 5.37 -4.98
N VAL A 39 9.51 6.49 -5.43
CA VAL A 39 8.51 7.22 -4.65
C VAL A 39 7.13 6.97 -5.28
N GLY A 40 6.27 6.26 -4.57
CA GLY A 40 4.98 5.81 -5.04
C GLY A 40 3.79 6.37 -4.28
N THR A 41 2.59 6.10 -4.81
CA THR A 41 1.32 6.37 -4.12
C THR A 41 0.27 5.32 -4.44
N ALA A 42 -0.62 5.04 -3.48
CA ALA A 42 -1.85 4.31 -3.76
C ALA A 42 -2.80 5.18 -4.60
N VAL A 43 -3.51 4.53 -5.53
CA VAL A 43 -4.43 5.18 -6.47
C VAL A 43 -5.73 4.41 -6.62
N ARG A 44 -6.79 5.11 -7.03
CA ARG A 44 -8.11 4.55 -7.34
C ARG A 44 -8.42 4.73 -8.83
N SER A 45 -8.93 3.71 -9.47
CA SER A 45 -9.25 3.71 -10.91
C SER A 45 -10.30 4.75 -11.28
N ASP A 46 -11.34 4.93 -10.46
CA ASP A 46 -12.40 5.89 -10.70
C ASP A 46 -11.90 7.34 -10.66
N GLU A 47 -10.96 7.68 -9.76
CA GLU A 47 -10.31 8.98 -9.70
C GLU A 47 -9.38 9.19 -10.91
N LEU A 48 -8.56 8.20 -11.24
CA LEU A 48 -7.71 8.28 -12.43
C LEU A 48 -8.53 8.48 -13.71
N LYS A 49 -9.72 7.90 -13.79
CA LYS A 49 -10.61 8.02 -14.94
C LYS A 49 -11.32 9.37 -15.01
N ARG A 50 -11.87 9.83 -13.89
CA ARG A 50 -12.82 10.96 -13.86
C ARG A 50 -12.18 12.29 -13.45
N ASN A 51 -11.09 12.28 -12.69
CA ASN A 51 -10.47 13.46 -12.12
C ASN A 51 -9.14 13.78 -12.82
N ARG A 52 -9.18 14.75 -13.74
CA ARG A 52 -8.00 15.15 -14.51
C ARG A 52 -6.88 15.70 -13.61
N ALA A 53 -7.21 16.53 -12.64
CA ALA A 53 -6.24 17.11 -11.71
C ALA A 53 -5.55 16.02 -10.86
N TYR A 54 -6.33 15.04 -10.33
CA TYR A 54 -5.78 13.90 -9.62
C TYR A 54 -4.76 13.13 -10.49
N ARG A 55 -5.13 12.81 -11.71
CA ARG A 55 -4.28 12.10 -12.68
C ARG A 55 -2.99 12.84 -12.99
N GLN A 56 -3.08 14.16 -13.16
CA GLN A 56 -1.91 15.02 -13.42
C GLN A 56 -0.94 15.04 -12.23
N VAL A 57 -1.45 15.16 -11.01
CA VAL A 57 -0.60 15.09 -9.80
C VAL A 57 0.08 13.73 -9.69
N VAL A 58 -0.66 12.62 -9.89
CA VAL A 58 -0.09 11.26 -9.85
C VAL A 58 1.05 11.13 -10.86
N ALA A 59 0.83 11.50 -12.10
CA ALA A 59 1.83 11.40 -13.16
C ALA A 59 3.06 12.30 -12.91
N ALA A 60 2.86 13.49 -12.36
CA ALA A 60 3.94 14.45 -12.13
C ALA A 60 4.80 14.10 -10.91
N GLN A 61 4.19 13.61 -9.82
CA GLN A 61 4.87 13.50 -8.54
C GLN A 61 5.42 12.10 -8.23
N PHE A 62 4.85 11.02 -8.78
CA PHE A 62 5.18 9.68 -8.36
C PHE A 62 5.81 8.85 -9.48
N SER A 63 6.79 8.02 -9.12
CA SER A 63 7.47 7.09 -10.05
C SER A 63 6.86 5.69 -10.06
N SER A 64 5.97 5.40 -9.08
CA SER A 64 5.22 4.16 -9.02
C SER A 64 3.81 4.36 -8.45
N VAL A 65 2.91 3.44 -8.76
CA VAL A 65 1.55 3.42 -8.22
C VAL A 65 1.19 2.04 -7.69
N THR A 66 0.30 2.01 -6.68
CA THR A 66 -0.28 0.80 -6.12
C THR A 66 -1.80 0.92 -6.24
N PRO A 67 -2.51 -0.01 -6.92
CA PRO A 67 -3.97 -0.05 -6.89
C PRO A 67 -4.47 -0.22 -5.44
N GLU A 68 -5.26 0.75 -4.94
CA GLU A 68 -5.69 0.72 -3.54
C GLU A 68 -6.62 -0.46 -3.23
N ASN A 69 -7.51 -0.78 -4.18
CA ASN A 69 -8.49 -1.87 -4.02
C ASN A 69 -8.61 -2.78 -5.24
N GLU A 70 -8.28 -2.32 -6.42
CA GLU A 70 -8.65 -2.92 -7.70
C GLU A 70 -7.92 -4.23 -8.03
N MET A 71 -6.81 -4.54 -7.30
CA MET A 71 -6.09 -5.83 -7.43
C MET A 71 -6.35 -6.77 -6.24
N LYS A 72 -7.25 -6.44 -5.32
CA LYS A 72 -7.66 -7.33 -4.23
C LYS A 72 -8.60 -8.42 -4.75
N TRP A 73 -8.64 -9.55 -4.06
CA TRP A 73 -9.33 -10.74 -4.57
C TRP A 73 -10.82 -10.51 -4.83
N ASP A 74 -11.53 -9.81 -3.93
CA ASP A 74 -12.96 -9.52 -4.10
C ASP A 74 -13.25 -8.60 -5.31
N ALA A 75 -12.32 -7.73 -5.67
CA ALA A 75 -12.43 -6.87 -6.85
C ALA A 75 -12.10 -7.62 -8.15
N ILE A 76 -11.07 -8.48 -8.12
CA ILE A 76 -10.62 -9.23 -9.31
C ILE A 76 -11.50 -10.44 -9.61
N GLU A 77 -11.97 -11.18 -8.60
CA GLU A 77 -12.73 -12.42 -8.78
C GLU A 77 -13.92 -12.47 -7.81
N PRO A 78 -14.90 -11.58 -7.97
CA PRO A 78 -16.05 -11.50 -7.07
C PRO A 78 -16.89 -12.79 -7.03
N SER A 79 -16.92 -13.53 -8.13
CA SER A 79 -17.53 -14.86 -8.26
C SER A 79 -16.52 -15.85 -8.80
N ARG A 80 -16.62 -17.11 -8.40
CA ARG A 80 -15.65 -18.15 -8.76
C ARG A 80 -15.49 -18.28 -10.28
N GLY A 81 -14.27 -18.03 -10.77
CA GLY A 81 -13.93 -18.10 -12.20
C GLY A 81 -14.30 -16.87 -13.01
N ASP A 82 -14.98 -15.88 -12.42
CA ASP A 82 -15.33 -14.60 -13.07
C ASP A 82 -14.29 -13.55 -12.75
N PHE A 83 -13.25 -13.45 -13.60
CA PHE A 83 -12.14 -12.52 -13.43
C PHE A 83 -12.43 -11.17 -14.09
N GLN A 84 -12.47 -10.11 -13.29
CA GLN A 84 -12.79 -8.73 -13.67
C GLN A 84 -11.57 -7.82 -13.56
N PHE A 85 -10.73 -7.77 -14.57
CA PHE A 85 -9.49 -6.98 -14.58
C PHE A 85 -9.68 -5.50 -14.93
N GLY A 86 -10.81 -5.11 -15.53
CA GLY A 86 -10.98 -3.80 -16.16
C GLY A 86 -10.63 -2.57 -15.31
N ALA A 87 -10.92 -2.59 -14.00
CA ALA A 87 -10.59 -1.47 -13.13
C ALA A 87 -9.08 -1.39 -12.84
N ALA A 88 -8.42 -2.53 -12.66
CA ALA A 88 -6.97 -2.59 -12.46
C ALA A 88 -6.22 -2.32 -13.77
N ASP A 89 -6.74 -2.78 -14.91
CA ASP A 89 -6.19 -2.49 -16.25
C ASP A 89 -6.14 -0.98 -16.54
N GLU A 90 -7.16 -0.23 -16.12
CA GLU A 90 -7.17 1.24 -16.22
C GLU A 90 -5.99 1.87 -15.46
N ILE A 91 -5.71 1.39 -14.25
CA ILE A 91 -4.57 1.88 -13.46
C ILE A 91 -3.25 1.55 -14.15
N VAL A 92 -3.08 0.31 -14.59
CA VAL A 92 -1.86 -0.16 -15.28
C VAL A 92 -1.64 0.62 -16.58
N ALA A 93 -2.69 0.86 -17.35
CA ALA A 93 -2.60 1.65 -18.59
C ALA A 93 -2.16 3.10 -18.29
N LYS A 94 -2.74 3.75 -17.26
CA LYS A 94 -2.37 5.12 -16.88
C LYS A 94 -0.95 5.19 -16.31
N ALA A 95 -0.53 4.20 -15.56
CA ALA A 95 0.85 4.10 -15.09
C ALA A 95 1.84 3.99 -16.24
N ARG A 96 1.54 3.14 -17.22
CA ARG A 96 2.35 2.98 -18.44
C ARG A 96 2.44 4.27 -19.25
N GLU A 97 1.31 4.97 -19.47
CA GLU A 97 1.27 6.28 -20.13
C GLU A 97 2.18 7.31 -19.45
N ALA A 98 2.27 7.27 -18.10
CA ALA A 98 3.06 8.19 -17.28
C ALA A 98 4.50 7.70 -17.03
N GLY A 99 4.92 6.56 -17.57
CA GLY A 99 6.23 5.96 -17.34
C GLY A 99 6.45 5.59 -15.87
N GLN A 100 5.39 5.09 -15.20
CA GLN A 100 5.41 4.68 -13.79
C GLN A 100 5.45 3.16 -13.68
N LYS A 101 6.04 2.67 -12.58
CA LYS A 101 5.96 1.25 -12.21
C LYS A 101 4.65 0.97 -11.46
N VAL A 102 4.25 -0.29 -11.46
CA VAL A 102 3.08 -0.75 -10.71
C VAL A 102 3.51 -1.77 -9.66
N ARG A 103 3.02 -1.59 -8.41
CA ARG A 103 3.08 -2.58 -7.35
C ARG A 103 1.71 -3.26 -7.25
N GLY A 104 1.66 -4.57 -7.42
CA GLY A 104 0.45 -5.38 -7.30
C GLY A 104 0.11 -5.60 -5.81
N HIS A 105 -1.07 -5.19 -5.40
CA HIS A 105 -1.54 -5.30 -4.03
C HIS A 105 -2.99 -5.78 -4.01
N THR A 106 -3.28 -6.97 -3.56
CA THR A 106 -2.46 -8.03 -2.99
C THR A 106 -3.04 -9.40 -3.38
N LEU A 107 -2.19 -10.43 -3.53
CA LEU A 107 -2.68 -11.73 -4.04
C LEU A 107 -3.41 -12.54 -2.96
N VAL A 108 -2.89 -12.59 -1.73
CA VAL A 108 -3.47 -13.38 -0.63
C VAL A 108 -3.60 -12.50 0.62
N TRP A 109 -4.82 -12.15 0.97
CA TRP A 109 -5.15 -11.40 2.17
C TRP A 109 -6.42 -11.94 2.82
N TYR A 110 -6.52 -11.91 4.13
CA TYR A 110 -7.66 -12.42 4.88
C TYR A 110 -8.89 -11.51 4.83
N PHE A 111 -8.69 -10.24 4.47
CA PHE A 111 -9.72 -9.22 4.33
C PHE A 111 -10.02 -8.96 2.85
N GLN A 112 -11.12 -8.30 2.52
CA GLN A 112 -11.60 -8.10 1.14
C GLN A 112 -11.51 -9.38 0.30
N LEU A 113 -12.06 -10.46 0.86
CA LEU A 113 -12.07 -11.80 0.28
C LEU A 113 -13.51 -12.18 -0.06
N PRO A 114 -13.81 -12.67 -1.26
CA PRO A 114 -15.16 -13.06 -1.65
C PRO A 114 -15.74 -14.16 -0.74
N ASP A 115 -17.04 -14.15 -0.53
CA ASP A 115 -17.68 -15.11 0.37
C ASP A 115 -17.57 -16.56 -0.13
N TRP A 116 -17.54 -16.75 -1.46
CA TRP A 116 -17.35 -18.08 -2.03
C TRP A 116 -16.01 -18.70 -1.61
N VAL A 117 -14.93 -17.90 -1.53
CA VAL A 117 -13.60 -18.38 -1.07
C VAL A 117 -13.65 -18.81 0.40
N LYS A 118 -14.37 -18.06 1.23
CA LYS A 118 -14.51 -18.36 2.66
C LYS A 118 -15.25 -19.68 2.93
N GLN A 119 -16.02 -20.19 1.95
CA GLN A 119 -16.81 -21.43 2.06
C GLN A 119 -16.07 -22.67 1.59
N LEU A 120 -14.98 -22.54 0.82
CA LEU A 120 -14.25 -23.67 0.21
C LEU A 120 -13.64 -24.62 1.26
N GLY A 121 -13.66 -25.91 0.98
CA GLY A 121 -12.90 -26.92 1.71
C GLY A 121 -11.39 -26.78 1.50
N PRO A 122 -10.54 -27.48 2.30
CA PRO A 122 -9.09 -27.31 2.23
C PRO A 122 -8.48 -27.54 0.84
N ALA A 123 -8.87 -28.62 0.16
CA ALA A 123 -8.34 -28.93 -1.19
C ALA A 123 -8.76 -27.91 -2.24
N GLU A 124 -10.05 -27.50 -2.20
CA GLU A 124 -10.58 -26.48 -3.13
C GLU A 124 -9.99 -25.11 -2.86
N LEU A 125 -9.80 -24.72 -1.59
CA LEU A 125 -9.17 -23.44 -1.23
C LEU A 125 -7.74 -23.36 -1.73
N ARG A 126 -6.96 -24.44 -1.60
CA ARG A 126 -5.59 -24.53 -2.14
C ARG A 126 -5.60 -24.36 -3.66
N ALA A 127 -6.48 -25.09 -4.35
CA ALA A 127 -6.59 -25.00 -5.81
C ALA A 127 -7.00 -23.60 -6.28
N ALA A 128 -8.01 -23.01 -5.63
CA ALA A 128 -8.49 -21.65 -5.95
C ALA A 128 -7.40 -20.59 -5.69
N THR A 129 -6.66 -20.69 -4.56
CA THR A 129 -5.57 -19.76 -4.25
C THR A 129 -4.46 -19.81 -5.32
N ARG A 130 -4.05 -21.00 -5.72
CA ARG A 130 -3.04 -21.16 -6.78
C ARG A 130 -3.53 -20.67 -8.14
N GLU A 131 -4.81 -20.90 -8.46
CA GLU A 131 -5.39 -20.44 -9.72
C GLU A 131 -5.51 -18.91 -9.73
N HIS A 132 -5.99 -18.31 -8.65
CA HIS A 132 -6.05 -16.86 -8.50
C HIS A 132 -4.68 -16.21 -8.71
N ILE A 133 -3.64 -16.69 -8.02
CA ILE A 133 -2.27 -16.17 -8.18
C ILE A 133 -1.81 -16.27 -9.63
N ARG A 134 -1.97 -17.45 -10.27
CA ARG A 134 -1.52 -17.64 -11.66
C ARG A 134 -2.26 -16.74 -12.63
N ARG A 135 -3.58 -16.62 -12.48
CA ARG A 135 -4.42 -15.81 -13.36
C ARG A 135 -4.11 -14.33 -13.24
N VAL A 136 -3.99 -13.82 -12.00
CA VAL A 136 -3.70 -12.41 -11.76
C VAL A 136 -2.29 -12.05 -12.21
N MET A 137 -1.28 -12.78 -11.78
CA MET A 137 0.10 -12.50 -12.17
C MET A 137 0.34 -12.72 -13.67
N GLY A 138 -0.27 -13.76 -14.25
CA GLY A 138 -0.18 -14.01 -15.69
C GLY A 138 -0.83 -12.91 -16.53
N HIS A 139 -1.93 -12.32 -16.08
CA HIS A 139 -2.58 -11.19 -16.74
C HIS A 139 -1.68 -9.94 -16.76
N TYR A 140 -0.96 -9.70 -15.66
CA TYR A 140 -0.09 -8.52 -15.49
C TYR A 140 1.40 -8.81 -15.71
N ALA A 141 1.74 -9.95 -16.31
CA ALA A 141 3.14 -10.26 -16.62
C ALA A 141 3.75 -9.14 -17.48
N ASN A 142 4.95 -8.69 -17.12
CA ASN A 142 5.67 -7.56 -17.69
C ASN A 142 5.13 -6.14 -17.36
N ASP A 143 3.97 -6.02 -16.73
CA ASP A 143 3.40 -4.72 -16.33
C ASP A 143 3.59 -4.44 -14.82
N VAL A 144 3.51 -5.48 -14.00
CA VAL A 144 3.63 -5.38 -12.54
C VAL A 144 4.89 -6.10 -12.08
N GLY A 145 5.92 -5.33 -11.76
CA GLY A 145 7.24 -5.87 -11.40
C GLY A 145 7.42 -6.23 -9.93
N VAL A 146 6.48 -5.87 -9.05
CA VAL A 146 6.53 -6.13 -7.60
C VAL A 146 5.14 -6.56 -7.12
N TRP A 147 5.06 -7.64 -6.33
CA TRP A 147 3.79 -8.14 -5.78
C TRP A 147 3.84 -8.30 -4.27
N ASP A 148 2.82 -7.83 -3.58
CA ASP A 148 2.48 -8.26 -2.22
C ASP A 148 1.78 -9.61 -2.31
N VAL A 149 2.56 -10.68 -2.17
CA VAL A 149 2.05 -12.06 -2.34
C VAL A 149 1.15 -12.46 -1.19
N VAL A 150 1.60 -12.18 0.04
CA VAL A 150 0.82 -12.39 1.26
C VAL A 150 0.82 -11.12 2.08
N ASN A 151 -0.37 -10.67 2.46
CA ASN A 151 -0.58 -9.46 3.25
C ASN A 151 -1.10 -9.83 4.66
N GLU A 152 -0.48 -9.26 5.70
CA GLU A 152 -0.88 -9.30 7.11
C GLU A 152 -1.13 -10.69 7.70
N PRO A 153 -0.21 -11.64 7.55
CA PRO A 153 -0.40 -12.99 8.10
C PRO A 153 -0.21 -13.09 9.62
N ILE A 154 0.22 -12.01 10.30
CA ILE A 154 0.60 -12.04 11.72
C ILE A 154 -0.32 -11.15 12.54
N THR A 155 -0.69 -11.61 13.74
CA THR A 155 -1.46 -10.83 14.73
C THR A 155 -0.55 -9.91 15.54
N ASP A 156 -1.11 -8.90 16.19
CA ASP A 156 -0.34 -7.96 17.02
C ASP A 156 0.36 -8.65 18.20
N SER A 157 -0.18 -9.77 18.67
CA SER A 157 0.45 -10.62 19.71
C SER A 157 1.59 -11.51 19.22
N GLY A 158 1.92 -11.51 17.90
CA GLY A 158 2.99 -12.34 17.34
C GLY A 158 2.57 -13.77 16.98
N GLY A 159 1.28 -14.08 16.91
CA GLY A 159 0.78 -15.35 16.39
C GLY A 159 0.50 -15.28 14.88
N LEU A 160 0.46 -16.42 14.19
CA LEU A 160 -0.14 -16.45 12.85
C LEU A 160 -1.63 -16.11 12.93
N ARG A 161 -2.08 -15.26 12.02
CA ARG A 161 -3.48 -14.85 11.95
C ARG A 161 -4.34 -16.03 11.53
N ARG A 162 -5.32 -16.38 12.36
CA ARG A 162 -6.26 -17.48 12.11
C ARG A 162 -7.27 -17.12 11.02
N SER A 163 -6.75 -16.83 9.84
CA SER A 163 -7.52 -16.60 8.62
C SER A 163 -8.14 -17.91 8.09
N VAL A 164 -8.97 -17.82 7.05
CA VAL A 164 -9.46 -19.01 6.35
C VAL A 164 -8.31 -19.86 5.79
N PHE A 165 -7.25 -19.20 5.32
CA PHE A 165 -6.06 -19.87 4.79
C PHE A 165 -5.31 -20.63 5.87
N GLU A 166 -4.99 -19.99 7.00
CA GLU A 166 -4.28 -20.63 8.10
C GLU A 166 -5.09 -21.79 8.70
N ARG A 167 -6.38 -21.58 8.98
CA ARG A 167 -7.22 -22.63 9.58
C ARG A 167 -7.42 -23.86 8.71
N ARG A 168 -7.48 -23.70 7.39
CA ARG A 168 -7.77 -24.81 6.46
C ARG A 168 -6.54 -25.41 5.80
N LEU A 169 -5.52 -24.60 5.56
CA LEU A 169 -4.31 -25.01 4.84
C LEU A 169 -3.10 -25.17 5.75
N GLY A 170 -3.18 -24.69 7.00
CA GLY A 170 -2.06 -24.59 7.93
C GLY A 170 -1.05 -23.51 7.51
N PRO A 171 0.02 -23.31 8.27
CA PRO A 171 1.01 -22.24 8.05
C PRO A 171 1.73 -22.36 6.69
N GLY A 172 1.75 -23.51 6.09
CA GLY A 172 2.39 -23.75 4.79
C GLY A 172 1.74 -23.03 3.61
N TYR A 173 0.53 -22.43 3.78
CA TYR A 173 -0.11 -21.66 2.72
C TYR A 173 0.73 -20.48 2.23
N ILE A 174 1.56 -19.90 3.12
CA ILE A 174 2.44 -18.78 2.79
C ILE A 174 3.52 -19.23 1.80
N ALA A 175 4.23 -20.32 2.11
CA ALA A 175 5.23 -20.89 1.21
C ALA A 175 4.63 -21.29 -0.14
N ASP A 176 3.45 -21.92 -0.12
CA ASP A 176 2.71 -22.34 -1.32
C ASP A 176 2.33 -21.13 -2.21
N ALA A 177 1.91 -20.02 -1.60
CA ALA A 177 1.60 -18.79 -2.31
C ALA A 177 2.85 -18.20 -3.01
N PHE A 178 3.97 -18.07 -2.30
CA PHE A 178 5.23 -17.57 -2.87
C PHE A 178 5.79 -18.47 -3.98
N GLN A 179 5.76 -19.79 -3.81
CA GLN A 179 6.18 -20.74 -4.83
C GLN A 179 5.28 -20.65 -6.08
N THR A 180 3.97 -20.51 -5.88
CA THR A 180 3.01 -20.34 -6.97
C THR A 180 3.23 -19.02 -7.70
N ALA A 181 3.48 -17.93 -6.97
CA ALA A 181 3.77 -16.61 -7.53
C ALA A 181 5.05 -16.63 -8.38
N ARG A 182 6.14 -17.21 -7.87
CA ARG A 182 7.40 -17.34 -8.61
C ARG A 182 7.26 -18.17 -9.88
N ALA A 183 6.44 -19.24 -9.83
CA ALA A 183 6.16 -20.05 -11.00
C ALA A 183 5.29 -19.33 -12.03
N ALA A 184 4.46 -18.38 -11.61
CA ALA A 184 3.62 -17.56 -12.49
C ALA A 184 4.40 -16.43 -13.18
N ASP A 185 5.34 -15.81 -12.44
CA ASP A 185 6.23 -14.76 -12.96
C ASP A 185 7.63 -14.90 -12.33
N PRO A 186 8.60 -15.42 -13.10
CA PRO A 186 9.97 -15.61 -12.62
C PRO A 186 10.73 -14.31 -12.32
N ASP A 187 10.36 -13.20 -12.93
CA ASP A 187 11.09 -11.93 -12.88
C ASP A 187 10.52 -10.96 -11.82
N ALA A 188 9.27 -11.14 -11.41
CA ALA A 188 8.63 -10.29 -10.42
C ALA A 188 9.30 -10.38 -9.04
N LYS A 189 9.36 -9.26 -8.33
CA LYS A 189 9.77 -9.20 -6.93
C LYS A 189 8.62 -9.55 -6.01
N LEU A 190 8.82 -10.51 -5.13
CA LEU A 190 7.79 -11.11 -4.27
C LEU A 190 7.97 -10.66 -2.82
N TYR A 191 6.97 -9.96 -2.28
CA TYR A 191 7.00 -9.38 -0.94
C TYR A 191 5.96 -9.99 -0.02
N LEU A 192 6.30 -10.05 1.27
CA LEU A 192 5.36 -10.18 2.36
C LEU A 192 5.14 -8.77 2.94
N ASN A 193 3.90 -8.30 2.99
CA ASN A 193 3.55 -6.97 3.46
C ASN A 193 2.85 -7.04 4.82
N GLU A 194 3.20 -6.17 5.79
CA GLU A 194 2.67 -6.26 7.14
C GLU A 194 2.42 -4.89 7.77
N ILE A 195 1.31 -4.77 8.50
CA ILE A 195 0.92 -3.61 9.30
C ILE A 195 1.43 -3.76 10.75
N GLY A 196 1.85 -2.65 11.38
CA GLY A 196 2.21 -2.64 12.80
C GLY A 196 3.50 -3.40 13.12
N ALA A 197 4.31 -3.69 12.10
CA ALA A 197 5.60 -4.37 12.23
C ALA A 197 6.80 -3.42 12.17
N GLU A 198 6.59 -2.12 12.27
CA GLU A 198 7.63 -1.10 12.12
C GLU A 198 8.70 -1.20 13.22
N GLY A 199 8.30 -1.24 14.48
CA GLY A 199 9.24 -1.39 15.61
C GLY A 199 9.61 -2.84 15.90
N ILE A 200 10.65 -3.05 16.71
CA ILE A 200 10.95 -4.35 17.31
C ILE A 200 9.91 -4.64 18.38
N ASN A 201 8.96 -5.49 18.04
CA ASN A 201 7.81 -5.89 18.86
C ASN A 201 7.46 -7.36 18.62
N PRO A 202 6.53 -7.97 19.36
CA PRO A 202 6.16 -9.39 19.18
C PRO A 202 5.77 -9.73 17.73
N LYS A 203 5.04 -8.83 17.05
CA LYS A 203 4.60 -9.00 15.67
C LYS A 203 5.78 -9.02 14.70
N SER A 204 6.65 -8.02 14.76
CA SER A 204 7.83 -7.92 13.89
C SER A 204 8.88 -9.02 14.20
N ASN A 205 8.97 -9.47 15.43
CA ASN A 205 9.81 -10.62 15.78
C ASN A 205 9.30 -11.90 15.12
N ARG A 206 7.99 -12.13 15.17
CA ARG A 206 7.38 -13.28 14.49
C ARG A 206 7.49 -13.18 12.98
N LEU A 207 7.34 -11.97 12.40
CA LEU A 207 7.57 -11.73 10.99
C LEU A 207 9.01 -12.07 10.59
N TYR A 208 9.97 -11.63 11.37
CA TYR A 208 11.39 -11.94 11.15
C TYR A 208 11.68 -13.46 11.16
N GLU A 209 11.17 -14.17 12.17
CA GLU A 209 11.29 -15.62 12.25
C GLU A 209 10.67 -16.31 11.03
N LEU A 210 9.43 -15.95 10.69
CA LEU A 210 8.72 -16.51 9.54
C LEU A 210 9.53 -16.32 8.24
N VAL A 211 9.99 -15.11 7.97
CA VAL A 211 10.71 -14.79 6.73
C VAL A 211 12.07 -15.50 6.70
N ARG A 212 12.80 -15.55 7.83
CA ARG A 212 14.05 -16.33 7.97
C ARG A 212 13.81 -17.81 7.65
N ASP A 213 12.77 -18.38 8.22
CA ASP A 213 12.45 -19.80 8.04
C ASP A 213 12.02 -20.11 6.60
N LEU A 214 11.27 -19.21 5.95
CA LEU A 214 10.94 -19.31 4.53
C LEU A 214 12.20 -19.29 3.65
N LYS A 215 13.15 -18.41 3.93
CA LYS A 215 14.42 -18.36 3.20
C LYS A 215 15.25 -19.63 3.40
N VAL A 216 15.34 -20.16 4.63
CA VAL A 216 16.04 -21.43 4.91
C VAL A 216 15.41 -22.58 4.13
N GLN A 217 14.10 -22.57 3.92
CA GLN A 217 13.38 -23.57 3.12
C GLN A 217 13.51 -23.33 1.60
N GLY A 218 14.21 -22.31 1.14
CA GLY A 218 14.35 -21.97 -0.27
C GLY A 218 13.08 -21.38 -0.90
N VAL A 219 12.15 -20.86 -0.09
CA VAL A 219 10.95 -20.18 -0.58
C VAL A 219 11.36 -18.85 -1.22
N PRO A 220 10.87 -18.52 -2.43
CA PRO A 220 11.30 -17.37 -3.21
C PRO A 220 10.67 -16.05 -2.72
N ILE A 221 11.12 -15.59 -1.56
CA ILE A 221 10.77 -14.27 -1.01
C ILE A 221 11.90 -13.29 -1.28
N ASP A 222 11.58 -12.15 -1.90
CA ASP A 222 12.55 -11.11 -2.26
C ASP A 222 12.57 -9.96 -1.26
N GLY A 223 11.47 -9.67 -0.59
CA GLY A 223 11.39 -8.51 0.29
C GLY A 223 10.28 -8.54 1.32
N VAL A 224 10.34 -7.56 2.21
CA VAL A 224 9.32 -7.25 3.24
C VAL A 224 8.85 -5.82 3.08
N GLY A 225 7.53 -5.63 3.06
CA GLY A 225 6.87 -4.34 3.11
C GLY A 225 6.43 -4.01 4.54
N PHE A 226 6.75 -2.79 4.97
CA PHE A 226 6.24 -2.18 6.20
C PHE A 226 5.18 -1.17 5.80
N GLN A 227 3.93 -1.35 6.20
CA GLN A 227 2.84 -0.47 5.77
C GLN A 227 3.05 0.96 6.26
N THR A 228 3.45 1.12 7.50
CA THR A 228 3.79 2.42 8.10
C THR A 228 2.59 3.37 8.18
N HIS A 229 1.41 2.83 8.54
CA HIS A 229 0.26 3.63 8.95
C HIS A 229 0.52 4.26 10.31
N ALA A 230 0.90 5.53 10.32
CA ALA A 230 1.31 6.27 11.51
C ALA A 230 0.23 7.24 12.01
N ASN A 231 0.46 7.80 13.17
CA ASN A 231 -0.30 8.91 13.72
C ASN A 231 0.65 9.90 14.43
N LEU A 232 0.11 10.93 15.09
CA LEU A 232 0.94 11.96 15.72
C LEU A 232 1.78 11.49 16.91
N ALA A 233 1.68 10.21 17.33
CA ALA A 233 2.62 9.63 18.30
C ALA A 233 4.02 9.40 17.71
N GLY A 234 4.13 9.36 16.36
CA GLY A 234 5.39 9.16 15.65
C GLY A 234 5.69 7.71 15.34
N LEU A 235 6.92 7.45 14.90
CA LEU A 235 7.41 6.11 14.58
C LEU A 235 8.03 5.43 15.79
N PRO A 236 8.04 4.09 15.85
CA PRO A 236 8.79 3.37 16.86
C PRO A 236 10.30 3.68 16.75
N PRO A 237 11.01 3.97 17.86
CA PRO A 237 12.42 4.35 17.81
C PRO A 237 13.34 3.25 17.28
N THR A 238 12.85 2.02 17.23
CA THR A 238 13.58 0.86 16.70
C THR A 238 13.27 0.56 15.22
N PHE A 239 12.60 1.45 14.48
CA PHE A 239 12.18 1.17 13.11
C PHE A 239 13.37 0.94 12.15
N VAL A 240 14.36 1.80 12.17
CA VAL A 240 15.58 1.65 11.36
C VAL A 240 16.33 0.36 11.71
N GLU A 241 16.50 0.06 13.00
CA GLU A 241 17.11 -1.20 13.46
C GLU A 241 16.33 -2.41 12.98
N ASN A 242 15.01 -2.34 13.07
CA ASN A 242 14.12 -3.40 12.62
C ASN A 242 14.24 -3.65 11.12
N MET A 243 14.20 -2.61 10.28
CA MET A 243 14.39 -2.77 8.83
C MET A 243 15.78 -3.35 8.50
N ARG A 244 16.84 -2.92 9.20
CA ARG A 244 18.20 -3.45 8.98
C ARG A 244 18.32 -4.95 9.22
N ARG A 245 17.65 -5.51 10.23
CA ARG A 245 17.70 -6.96 10.47
C ARG A 245 17.07 -7.77 9.34
N PHE A 246 16.01 -7.26 8.68
CA PHE A 246 15.45 -7.91 7.49
C PHE A 246 16.40 -7.80 6.29
N ARG A 247 17.04 -6.64 6.10
CA ARG A 247 18.08 -6.51 5.07
C ARG A 247 19.27 -7.46 5.30
N ALA A 248 19.65 -7.70 6.56
CA ALA A 248 20.70 -8.66 6.90
C ALA A 248 20.37 -10.10 6.50
N LEU A 249 19.08 -10.44 6.28
CA LEU A 249 18.66 -11.70 5.67
C LEU A 249 18.83 -11.72 4.13
N GLY A 250 19.31 -10.65 3.53
CA GLY A 250 19.42 -10.49 2.08
C GLY A 250 18.06 -10.20 1.40
N LEU A 251 17.16 -9.54 2.12
CA LEU A 251 15.86 -9.12 1.62
C LEU A 251 15.84 -7.63 1.28
N ASP A 252 15.09 -7.27 0.27
CA ASP A 252 14.67 -5.88 0.08
C ASP A 252 13.71 -5.48 1.21
N VAL A 253 13.77 -4.21 1.62
CA VAL A 253 12.75 -3.60 2.50
C VAL A 253 12.09 -2.43 1.77
N ALA A 254 10.81 -2.22 2.01
CA ALA A 254 10.03 -1.15 1.44
C ALA A 254 9.07 -0.57 2.49
N ILE A 255 8.83 0.74 2.40
CA ILE A 255 7.70 1.40 3.07
C ILE A 255 6.58 1.44 2.03
N THR A 256 5.45 0.79 2.33
CA THR A 256 4.46 0.44 1.30
C THR A 256 3.17 1.23 1.35
N GLU A 257 2.82 1.84 2.48
CA GLU A 257 1.49 2.41 2.70
C GLU A 257 1.54 3.63 3.65
N ALA A 258 2.61 4.44 3.59
CA ALA A 258 2.82 5.52 4.54
C ALA A 258 1.68 6.55 4.54
N ASP A 259 1.08 6.74 5.67
CA ASP A 259 0.21 7.86 6.00
C ASP A 259 0.39 8.27 7.48
N VAL A 260 -0.03 9.49 7.82
CA VAL A 260 0.08 10.01 9.19
C VAL A 260 -1.25 10.63 9.60
N GLY A 261 -2.14 9.79 10.11
CA GLY A 261 -3.47 10.20 10.57
C GLY A 261 -3.42 11.16 11.76
N LEU A 262 -4.34 12.13 11.78
CA LEU A 262 -4.50 13.02 12.92
C LEU A 262 -5.98 13.18 13.31
N ARG A 263 -6.22 13.44 14.60
CA ARG A 263 -7.56 13.75 15.08
C ARG A 263 -8.00 15.13 14.60
N LEU A 264 -9.14 15.18 13.93
CA LEU A 264 -9.75 16.42 13.42
C LEU A 264 -10.23 17.35 14.56
N PRO A 265 -10.29 18.68 14.36
CA PRO A 265 -9.83 19.38 13.17
C PRO A 265 -8.30 19.48 13.08
N PRO A 266 -7.74 19.64 11.86
CA PRO A 266 -6.31 19.85 11.67
C PRO A 266 -5.94 21.27 12.14
N THR A 267 -5.05 21.37 13.13
CA THR A 267 -4.47 22.65 13.57
C THR A 267 -3.07 22.82 13.00
N ALA A 268 -2.56 24.06 12.94
CA ALA A 268 -1.19 24.32 12.49
C ALA A 268 -0.14 23.51 13.27
N ALA A 269 -0.33 23.31 14.59
CA ALA A 269 0.56 22.50 15.41
C ALA A 269 0.53 21.00 15.01
N LYS A 270 -0.67 20.44 14.78
CA LYS A 270 -0.81 19.05 14.31
C LYS A 270 -0.19 18.84 12.93
N LEU A 271 -0.40 19.78 12.00
CA LEU A 271 0.17 19.71 10.64
C LEU A 271 1.70 19.83 10.65
N ARG A 272 2.27 20.65 11.53
CA ARG A 272 3.74 20.67 11.72
C ARG A 272 4.27 19.34 12.26
N LYS A 273 3.62 18.79 13.29
CA LYS A 273 4.02 17.47 13.83
C LYS A 273 3.88 16.36 12.80
N GLN A 274 2.84 16.38 11.99
CA GLN A 274 2.66 15.46 10.86
C GLN A 274 3.82 15.58 9.86
N ALA A 275 4.22 16.80 9.52
CA ALA A 275 5.34 17.05 8.60
C ALA A 275 6.67 16.51 9.12
N GLU A 276 6.94 16.66 10.44
CA GLU A 276 8.13 16.09 11.08
C GLU A 276 8.18 14.57 10.95
N ILE A 277 7.04 13.90 11.16
CA ILE A 277 6.92 12.44 11.06
C ILE A 277 7.10 11.97 9.60
N TYR A 278 6.52 12.67 8.63
CA TYR A 278 6.75 12.34 7.22
C TYR A 278 8.22 12.50 6.82
N ALA A 279 8.90 13.54 7.32
CA ALA A 279 10.34 13.70 7.09
C ALA A 279 11.15 12.59 7.78
N GLU A 280 10.73 12.10 8.95
CA GLU A 280 11.33 10.97 9.63
C GLU A 280 11.16 9.68 8.81
N ILE A 281 9.96 9.38 8.31
CA ILE A 281 9.69 8.24 7.41
C ILE A 281 10.66 8.22 6.21
N VAL A 282 10.85 9.37 5.56
CA VAL A 282 11.79 9.50 4.44
C VAL A 282 13.23 9.22 4.88
N ARG A 283 13.68 9.85 5.98
CA ARG A 283 15.06 9.65 6.48
C ARG A 283 15.32 8.20 6.88
N ASP A 284 14.36 7.54 7.51
CA ASP A 284 14.48 6.15 7.94
C ASP A 284 14.57 5.21 6.74
N CYS A 285 13.76 5.44 5.69
CA CYS A 285 13.85 4.73 4.42
C CYS A 285 15.25 4.89 3.79
N LEU A 286 15.74 6.12 3.70
CA LEU A 286 17.07 6.40 3.14
C LEU A 286 18.21 5.79 3.98
N ALA A 287 18.10 5.79 5.30
CA ALA A 287 19.11 5.25 6.21
C ALA A 287 19.31 3.74 6.11
N VAL A 288 18.33 3.04 5.54
CA VAL A 288 18.40 1.58 5.30
C VAL A 288 18.43 1.23 3.81
N GLU A 289 18.54 2.23 2.93
CA GLU A 289 18.47 2.03 1.48
C GLU A 289 17.24 1.23 1.09
N CYS A 290 16.05 1.63 1.58
CA CYS A 290 14.82 0.95 1.25
C CYS A 290 14.55 1.03 -0.26
N ARG A 291 13.87 0.03 -0.82
CA ARG A 291 13.64 -0.07 -2.26
C ARG A 291 12.64 0.96 -2.77
N SER A 292 11.61 1.21 -1.98
CA SER A 292 10.56 2.17 -2.31
C SER A 292 9.95 2.78 -1.06
N LEU A 293 9.41 3.99 -1.24
CA LEU A 293 8.57 4.70 -0.29
C LEU A 293 7.24 5.01 -0.99
N THR A 294 6.17 4.36 -0.57
CA THR A 294 4.82 4.54 -1.12
C THR A 294 3.90 5.16 -0.07
N PHE A 295 3.23 6.23 -0.43
CA PHE A 295 2.19 6.87 0.38
C PHE A 295 0.84 6.21 0.11
N TRP A 296 0.05 5.94 1.17
CA TRP A 296 -1.28 5.33 0.99
C TRP A 296 -2.33 6.39 0.63
N GLY A 297 -2.29 6.80 -0.63
CA GLY A 297 -2.96 7.99 -1.15
C GLY A 297 -2.13 9.26 -0.91
N PHE A 298 -2.46 10.32 -1.61
CA PHE A 298 -1.71 11.58 -1.57
C PHE A 298 -2.60 12.80 -1.26
N THR A 299 -3.93 12.65 -1.27
CA THR A 299 -4.90 13.73 -0.99
C THR A 299 -5.87 13.34 0.12
N ASP A 300 -6.11 14.25 1.03
CA ASP A 300 -7.04 14.07 2.16
C ASP A 300 -8.47 13.73 1.71
N GLY A 301 -8.87 14.20 0.52
CA GLY A 301 -10.18 13.95 -0.07
C GLY A 301 -10.42 12.49 -0.48
N ARG A 302 -9.39 11.64 -0.46
CA ARG A 302 -9.43 10.21 -0.81
C ARG A 302 -8.57 9.36 0.12
N SER A 303 -8.58 9.66 1.41
CA SER A 303 -7.84 8.89 2.41
C SER A 303 -8.78 7.88 3.08
N TRP A 304 -8.36 6.61 3.10
CA TRP A 304 -9.07 5.54 3.81
C TRP A 304 -9.27 5.84 5.31
N ILE A 305 -8.35 6.60 5.92
CA ILE A 305 -8.44 6.98 7.34
C ILE A 305 -9.71 7.80 7.60
N SER A 306 -10.00 8.79 6.77
CA SER A 306 -11.23 9.58 6.92
C SER A 306 -12.50 8.78 6.60
N GLU A 307 -12.40 7.75 5.78
CA GLU A 307 -13.51 6.89 5.40
C GLU A 307 -13.83 5.84 6.47
N THR A 308 -12.81 5.39 7.23
CA THR A 308 -12.95 4.22 8.13
C THR A 308 -12.79 4.56 9.60
N GLN A 309 -12.16 5.68 9.96
CA GLN A 309 -11.83 6.04 11.34
C GLN A 309 -12.52 7.36 11.76
N ALA A 310 -13.63 7.24 12.49
CA ALA A 310 -14.42 8.40 12.90
C ALA A 310 -13.58 9.45 13.67
N GLY A 311 -13.63 10.70 13.22
CA GLY A 311 -12.91 11.82 13.84
C GLY A 311 -11.41 11.87 13.53
N MET A 312 -10.90 10.96 12.69
CA MET A 312 -9.55 10.99 12.14
C MET A 312 -9.57 11.45 10.68
N GLY A 313 -8.46 11.98 10.19
CA GLY A 313 -8.35 12.44 8.80
C GLY A 313 -7.10 13.26 8.56
N ALA A 314 -7.12 14.10 7.52
CA ALA A 314 -6.03 14.96 7.09
C ALA A 314 -4.68 14.22 7.06
N ALA A 315 -4.70 12.95 6.59
CA ALA A 315 -3.62 12.00 6.79
C ALA A 315 -2.51 12.03 5.73
N THR A 316 -2.72 12.73 4.60
CA THR A 316 -1.88 12.66 3.41
C THR A 316 -1.04 13.91 3.17
N LEU A 317 -0.35 13.97 2.02
CA LEU A 317 0.56 15.07 1.67
C LEU A 317 -0.16 16.33 1.18
N LEU A 318 -1.30 16.17 0.51
CA LEU A 318 -2.11 17.26 -0.03
C LEU A 318 -3.47 17.30 0.65
N ASP A 319 -4.08 18.47 0.68
CA ASP A 319 -5.46 18.60 1.17
C ASP A 319 -6.49 18.07 0.13
N ASP A 320 -7.78 18.19 0.45
CA ASP A 320 -8.90 17.77 -0.41
C ASP A 320 -9.03 18.57 -1.72
N GLN A 321 -8.34 19.69 -1.81
CA GLN A 321 -8.27 20.54 -2.99
C GLN A 321 -6.95 20.39 -3.76
N LEU A 322 -6.16 19.36 -3.44
CA LEU A 322 -4.84 19.07 -4.02
C LEU A 322 -3.79 20.15 -3.73
N ARG A 323 -3.97 20.98 -2.70
CA ARG A 323 -2.97 21.98 -2.29
C ARG A 323 -1.95 21.33 -1.35
N PRO A 324 -0.65 21.66 -1.49
CA PRO A 324 0.40 21.06 -0.69
C PRO A 324 0.30 21.48 0.78
N LYS A 325 0.35 20.47 1.66
CA LYS A 325 0.42 20.64 3.12
C LYS A 325 1.88 20.76 3.57
N PRO A 326 2.16 21.17 4.82
CA PRO A 326 3.53 21.14 5.39
C PRO A 326 4.23 19.78 5.21
N ALA A 327 3.47 18.68 5.22
CA ALA A 327 3.96 17.33 4.99
C ALA A 327 4.61 17.16 3.61
N PHE A 328 4.02 17.72 2.55
CA PHE A 328 4.58 17.65 1.20
C PHE A 328 5.98 18.29 1.11
N PHE A 329 6.12 19.49 1.65
CA PHE A 329 7.41 20.20 1.67
C PHE A 329 8.45 19.49 2.53
N ALA A 330 8.03 18.91 3.66
CA ALA A 330 8.91 18.15 4.53
C ALA A 330 9.44 16.87 3.85
N VAL A 331 8.62 16.20 3.05
CA VAL A 331 9.03 15.06 2.21
C VAL A 331 10.03 15.51 1.13
N GLN A 332 9.73 16.61 0.41
CA GLN A 332 10.66 17.17 -0.58
C GLN A 332 12.04 17.47 0.05
N GLN A 333 12.05 18.20 1.16
CA GLN A 333 13.29 18.56 1.86
C GLN A 333 14.06 17.33 2.34
N ALA A 334 13.38 16.33 2.88
CA ALA A 334 14.02 15.10 3.35
C ALA A 334 14.61 14.25 2.20
N LEU A 335 14.03 14.32 1.00
CA LEU A 335 14.56 13.71 -0.21
C LEU A 335 15.73 14.53 -0.82
N GLY A 336 16.03 15.72 -0.33
CA GLY A 336 17.13 16.57 -0.81
C GLY A 336 16.69 17.60 -1.83
N GLY A 337 15.42 18.05 -1.69
CA GLY A 337 14.85 19.17 -2.45
C GLY A 337 15.14 20.52 -1.79
#